data_419291c71015a2c69834ae31573b013e
#
_entry.id   419291c71015a2c69834ae31573b013e
#
_cell.length_a   1.000
_cell.length_b   1.000
_cell.length_c   1.000
_cell.angle_alpha   90.00
_cell.angle_beta   90.00
_cell.angle_gamma   90.00
#
_symmetry.space_group_name_H-M   'P 1'
#
loop_
_entity.id
_entity.type
_entity.pdbx_description
1 polymer ?
#
loop_
_entity_poly.entity_id
_entity_poly.type
_entity_poly.pdbx_seq_one_letter_code
_entity_poly.pdbx_strand_id
1 'polypeptide(L)'
;MFGSRLNDEVAVNIASHHISGISSVDLSYSNSPNILKPLGSKKGLTTVGGATQKKLSIARHLIYNDPILGFTGSNAMAGQIVYGGAAYGFSNGFLDSYSVNCAVGSVPKVNASISIFDEMDSSNETIGDFSSNEVVINIPSQGSISITCDGSNSNRVIGFDYSIKANRKPHFSIGSEAAISVELVPPLEFSAQVQIEVDETVPNNSFNFLSNRENKTVSFDVDGRNGQDIQALTIPNATLVSESISASDNGSAILNLNYIGHGF
;
A
#
# COMPACT_ATOMS: atom_id res chain seq x y z
N MET A 1 -20.18 -15.83 28.77
CA MET A 1 -19.19 -16.65 28.07
C MET A 1 -18.89 -15.92 26.77
N PHE A 2 -17.79 -15.15 26.73
CA PHE A 2 -17.38 -14.44 25.52
C PHE A 2 -16.63 -15.43 24.64
N GLY A 3 -17.31 -16.01 23.64
CA GLY A 3 -16.63 -16.81 22.63
C GLY A 3 -15.68 -15.93 21.82
N SER A 4 -14.46 -16.36 21.61
CA SER A 4 -13.58 -15.74 20.61
C SER A 4 -14.25 -15.89 19.25
N ARG A 5 -14.58 -14.74 18.60
CA ARG A 5 -15.12 -14.77 17.25
C ARG A 5 -14.01 -15.16 16.29
N LEU A 6 -14.31 -16.09 15.41
CA LEU A 6 -13.37 -16.60 14.41
C LEU A 6 -13.08 -15.50 13.36
N ASN A 7 -11.89 -15.54 12.76
CA ASN A 7 -11.44 -14.61 11.71
C ASN A 7 -12.33 -14.59 10.44
N ASP A 8 -13.24 -15.54 10.30
CA ASP A 8 -14.17 -15.67 9.17
C ASP A 8 -15.25 -14.57 9.13
N GLU A 9 -15.32 -13.73 10.18
CA GLU A 9 -16.32 -12.65 10.29
C GLU A 9 -15.76 -11.26 9.91
N VAL A 10 -14.54 -11.17 9.36
CA VAL A 10 -13.95 -9.89 8.94
C VAL A 10 -14.01 -9.76 7.43
N ALA A 11 -14.66 -8.71 6.96
CA ALA A 11 -14.70 -8.37 5.55
C ALA A 11 -14.42 -6.88 5.34
N VAL A 12 -13.75 -6.55 4.25
CA VAL A 12 -13.43 -5.17 3.87
C VAL A 12 -13.84 -4.93 2.43
N ASN A 13 -14.60 -3.87 2.22
CA ASN A 13 -14.95 -3.35 0.91
C ASN A 13 -14.36 -1.96 0.74
N ILE A 14 -13.70 -1.70 -0.38
CA ILE A 14 -13.16 -0.38 -0.75
C ILE A 14 -13.60 -0.06 -2.16
N ALA A 15 -14.24 1.11 -2.35
CA ALA A 15 -14.73 1.58 -3.64
C ALA A 15 -15.58 0.52 -4.37
N SER A 16 -16.49 -0.14 -3.65
CA SER A 16 -17.36 -1.21 -4.15
C SER A 16 -16.62 -2.49 -4.56
N HIS A 17 -15.35 -2.64 -4.21
CA HIS A 17 -14.59 -3.86 -4.42
C HIS A 17 -14.41 -4.61 -3.09
N HIS A 18 -14.72 -5.89 -3.10
CA HIS A 18 -14.38 -6.76 -1.98
C HIS A 18 -12.88 -7.04 -1.96
N ILE A 19 -12.24 -6.77 -0.81
CA ILE A 19 -10.80 -6.99 -0.64
C ILE A 19 -10.57 -8.40 -0.11
N SER A 20 -10.08 -9.27 -0.98
CA SER A 20 -9.79 -10.67 -0.64
C SER A 20 -8.35 -10.86 -0.18
N GLY A 21 -8.08 -12.02 0.45
CA GLY A 21 -6.73 -12.40 0.89
C GLY A 21 -6.22 -11.64 2.10
N ILE A 22 -7.11 -11.04 2.88
CA ILE A 22 -6.77 -10.26 4.08
C ILE A 22 -6.12 -11.17 5.12
N SER A 23 -4.94 -10.77 5.60
CA SER A 23 -4.24 -11.41 6.71
C SER A 23 -4.44 -10.66 8.03
N SER A 24 -4.56 -9.33 7.98
CA SER A 24 -4.91 -8.51 9.14
C SER A 24 -5.57 -7.20 8.74
N VAL A 25 -6.46 -6.72 9.59
CA VAL A 25 -7.08 -5.40 9.52
C VAL A 25 -6.99 -4.76 10.89
N ASP A 26 -6.55 -3.53 10.94
CA ASP A 26 -6.51 -2.70 12.14
C ASP A 26 -7.20 -1.37 11.87
N LEU A 27 -8.19 -1.04 12.68
CA LEU A 27 -8.86 0.23 12.67
C LEU A 27 -8.57 0.95 13.98
N SER A 28 -7.86 2.05 13.89
CA SER A 28 -7.44 2.84 15.05
C SER A 28 -8.07 4.23 15.05
N TYR A 29 -8.35 4.72 16.26
CA TYR A 29 -8.84 6.06 16.52
C TYR A 29 -7.87 6.74 17.47
N SER A 30 -7.49 7.97 17.17
CA SER A 30 -6.69 8.77 18.09
C SER A 30 -7.26 10.18 18.23
N ASN A 31 -7.38 10.62 19.47
CA ASN A 31 -7.77 11.97 19.81
C ASN A 31 -6.59 12.66 20.48
N SER A 32 -6.38 13.94 20.17
CA SER A 32 -5.38 14.76 20.83
C SER A 32 -6.06 15.54 21.96
N PRO A 33 -5.96 15.13 23.25
CA PRO A 33 -6.55 15.86 24.34
C PRO A 33 -5.74 17.13 24.62
N ASN A 34 -6.43 18.26 24.73
CA ASN A 34 -5.87 19.51 25.23
C ASN A 34 -6.13 19.63 26.73
N ILE A 35 -5.08 19.86 27.51
CA ILE A 35 -5.20 20.12 28.93
C ILE A 35 -5.19 21.63 29.13
N LEU A 36 -6.35 22.18 29.44
CA LEU A 36 -6.47 23.61 29.83
C LEU A 36 -6.32 23.73 31.34
N LYS A 37 -5.38 24.53 31.76
CA LYS A 37 -5.20 24.88 33.19
C LYS A 37 -5.51 26.36 33.38
N PRO A 38 -6.77 26.71 33.77
CA PRO A 38 -7.12 28.09 34.01
C PRO A 38 -6.25 28.73 35.11
N LEU A 39 -5.93 29.98 34.96
CA LEU A 39 -5.15 30.75 35.96
C LEU A 39 -5.88 30.66 37.30
N GLY A 40 -5.16 30.29 38.37
CA GLY A 40 -5.73 30.13 39.72
C GLY A 40 -6.42 28.81 40.00
N SER A 41 -6.57 27.92 39.02
CA SER A 41 -7.12 26.59 39.22
C SER A 41 -6.02 25.57 39.57
N LYS A 42 -6.29 24.76 40.61
CA LYS A 42 -5.45 23.60 40.95
C LYS A 42 -5.80 22.37 40.10
N LYS A 43 -6.94 22.41 39.38
CA LYS A 43 -7.40 21.29 38.52
C LYS A 43 -7.24 21.69 37.06
N GLY A 44 -6.63 20.83 36.26
CA GLY A 44 -6.67 20.91 34.81
C GLY A 44 -8.02 20.42 34.28
N LEU A 45 -8.54 21.06 33.27
CA LEU A 45 -9.68 20.59 32.50
C LEU A 45 -9.12 19.91 31.23
N THR A 46 -9.45 18.65 31.01
CA THR A 46 -9.10 17.96 29.76
C THR A 46 -10.23 18.17 28.78
N THR A 47 -9.94 18.77 27.66
CA THR A 47 -10.88 18.90 26.54
C THR A 47 -10.33 18.12 25.35
N VAL A 48 -11.18 17.42 24.65
CA VAL A 48 -10.84 16.87 23.33
C VAL A 48 -10.93 18.05 22.36
N GLY A 49 -9.78 18.54 21.93
CA GLY A 49 -9.71 19.71 21.06
C GLY A 49 -9.07 19.33 19.73
N GLY A 50 -9.88 18.96 18.77
CA GLY A 50 -9.40 18.64 17.43
C GLY A 50 -10.18 17.49 16.80
N ALA A 51 -10.04 17.35 15.49
CA ALA A 51 -10.64 16.25 14.76
C ALA A 51 -10.00 14.92 15.17
N THR A 52 -10.81 13.90 15.32
CA THR A 52 -10.38 12.53 15.56
C THR A 52 -9.59 12.03 14.35
N GLN A 53 -8.38 11.56 14.58
CA GLN A 53 -7.63 10.87 13.54
C GLN A 53 -8.04 9.41 13.51
N LYS A 54 -8.50 8.95 12.36
CA LYS A 54 -8.92 7.57 12.13
C LYS A 54 -8.02 6.98 11.06
N LYS A 55 -7.52 5.77 11.31
CA LYS A 55 -6.61 5.08 10.42
C LYS A 55 -7.01 3.63 10.25
N LEU A 56 -7.10 3.20 9.00
CA LEU A 56 -7.31 1.83 8.62
C LEU A 56 -6.02 1.28 8.03
N SER A 57 -5.49 0.22 8.63
CA SER A 57 -4.35 -0.52 8.11
C SER A 57 -4.79 -1.91 7.68
N ILE A 58 -4.41 -2.29 6.47
CA ILE A 58 -4.77 -3.57 5.86
C ILE A 58 -3.49 -4.28 5.44
N ALA A 59 -3.28 -5.51 5.93
CA ALA A 59 -2.29 -6.41 5.38
C ALA A 59 -2.99 -7.57 4.67
N ARG A 60 -2.55 -7.89 3.45
CA ARG A 60 -3.17 -8.92 2.63
C ARG A 60 -2.19 -9.63 1.72
N HIS A 61 -2.59 -10.78 1.21
CA HIS A 61 -1.93 -11.44 0.09
C HIS A 61 -2.45 -10.85 -1.23
N LEU A 62 -1.54 -10.50 -2.12
CA LEU A 62 -1.87 -10.01 -3.45
C LEU A 62 -2.24 -11.21 -4.34
N ILE A 63 -3.48 -11.25 -4.77
CA ILE A 63 -4.04 -12.38 -5.51
C ILE A 63 -4.41 -11.97 -6.93
N TYR A 64 -4.78 -10.72 -7.08
CA TYR A 64 -5.17 -10.07 -8.33
C TYR A 64 -4.85 -8.59 -8.25
N ASN A 65 -4.99 -7.86 -9.36
CA ASN A 65 -4.77 -6.42 -9.43
C ASN A 65 -5.48 -5.68 -8.30
N ASP A 66 -4.71 -4.90 -7.52
CA ASP A 66 -5.18 -4.28 -6.31
C ASP A 66 -5.95 -2.99 -6.60
N PRO A 67 -7.27 -2.95 -6.32
CA PRO A 67 -8.06 -1.74 -6.54
C PRO A 67 -7.60 -0.56 -5.66
N ILE A 68 -6.95 -0.82 -4.51
CA ILE A 68 -6.47 0.23 -3.60
C ILE A 68 -5.40 1.10 -4.27
N LEU A 69 -4.60 0.53 -5.16
CA LEU A 69 -3.55 1.26 -5.87
C LEU A 69 -4.09 2.39 -6.77
N GLY A 70 -5.33 2.27 -7.22
CA GLY A 70 -6.00 3.32 -8.01
C GLY A 70 -6.28 4.62 -7.22
N PHE A 71 -6.13 4.61 -5.88
CA PHE A 71 -6.45 5.74 -5.01
C PHE A 71 -5.22 6.53 -4.51
N THR A 72 -4.13 6.49 -5.25
CA THR A 72 -2.92 7.29 -4.95
C THR A 72 -3.13 8.79 -5.19
N GLY A 73 -4.11 9.17 -6.01
CA GLY A 73 -4.46 10.55 -6.33
C GLY A 73 -5.22 11.30 -5.23
N SER A 74 -5.86 12.42 -5.59
CA SER A 74 -6.61 13.29 -4.68
C SER A 74 -8.04 12.83 -4.41
N ASN A 75 -8.49 11.75 -5.05
CA ASN A 75 -9.86 11.26 -4.90
C ASN A 75 -10.05 10.54 -3.56
N ALA A 76 -11.16 10.84 -2.89
CA ALA A 76 -11.60 10.10 -1.73
C ALA A 76 -12.08 8.70 -2.13
N MET A 77 -11.84 7.72 -1.28
CA MET A 77 -12.41 6.40 -1.38
C MET A 77 -13.47 6.20 -0.30
N ALA A 78 -14.59 5.61 -0.68
CA ALA A 78 -15.54 5.08 0.28
C ALA A 78 -15.15 3.63 0.62
N GLY A 79 -15.42 3.21 1.84
CA GLY A 79 -15.15 1.85 2.26
C GLY A 79 -15.97 1.43 3.46
N GLN A 80 -15.94 0.14 3.72
CA GLN A 80 -16.65 -0.48 4.82
C GLN A 80 -15.84 -1.63 5.37
N ILE A 81 -15.84 -1.73 6.68
CA ILE A 81 -15.27 -2.85 7.42
C ILE A 81 -16.40 -3.51 8.17
N VAL A 82 -16.58 -4.80 7.98
CA VAL A 82 -17.50 -5.63 8.77
C VAL A 82 -16.68 -6.47 9.73
N TYR A 83 -17.02 -6.41 10.99
CA TYR A 83 -16.38 -7.19 12.04
C TYR A 83 -17.41 -7.71 13.00
N GLY A 84 -17.57 -9.03 13.05
CA GLY A 84 -18.46 -9.67 14.01
C GLY A 84 -19.90 -9.25 13.90
N GLY A 85 -20.40 -8.96 12.71
CA GLY A 85 -21.76 -8.49 12.44
C GLY A 85 -21.99 -7.00 12.69
N ALA A 86 -20.98 -6.24 13.09
CA ALA A 86 -21.00 -4.78 13.12
C ALA A 86 -20.28 -4.25 11.89
N ALA A 87 -20.90 -3.26 11.23
CA ALA A 87 -20.32 -2.63 10.06
C ALA A 87 -19.90 -1.20 10.38
N TYR A 88 -18.77 -0.77 9.82
CA TYR A 88 -18.19 0.55 9.99
C TYR A 88 -17.87 1.11 8.61
N GLY A 89 -18.73 2.02 8.13
CA GLY A 89 -18.58 2.66 6.83
C GLY A 89 -17.90 4.01 6.92
N PHE A 90 -17.21 4.41 5.86
CA PHE A 90 -16.63 5.74 5.67
C PHE A 90 -16.73 6.18 4.21
N SER A 91 -16.77 7.48 3.95
CA SER A 91 -16.85 8.06 2.61
C SER A 91 -15.61 8.89 2.22
N ASN A 92 -14.83 9.35 3.19
CA ASN A 92 -13.65 10.19 3.00
C ASN A 92 -12.37 9.49 3.47
N GLY A 93 -12.07 8.34 2.89
CA GLY A 93 -10.80 7.64 3.06
C GLY A 93 -9.77 8.09 2.01
N PHE A 94 -8.52 8.20 2.40
CA PHE A 94 -7.41 8.56 1.51
C PHE A 94 -6.22 7.65 1.77
N LEU A 95 -5.62 7.15 0.71
CA LEU A 95 -4.43 6.32 0.81
C LEU A 95 -3.23 7.17 1.27
N ASP A 96 -2.61 6.79 2.39
CA ASP A 96 -1.38 7.40 2.90
C ASP A 96 -0.15 6.65 2.43
N SER A 97 -0.21 5.31 2.49
CA SER A 97 0.89 4.47 2.06
C SER A 97 0.40 3.13 1.51
N TYR A 98 1.15 2.61 0.57
CA TYR A 98 0.94 1.31 -0.04
C TYR A 98 2.29 0.65 -0.25
N SER A 99 2.43 -0.61 0.09
CA SER A 99 3.66 -1.36 -0.15
C SER A 99 3.38 -2.77 -0.61
N VAL A 100 4.22 -3.27 -1.51
CA VAL A 100 4.20 -4.64 -2.02
C VAL A 100 5.56 -5.26 -1.79
N ASN A 101 5.57 -6.43 -1.16
CA ASN A 101 6.72 -7.31 -1.10
C ASN A 101 6.43 -8.55 -1.93
N CYS A 102 7.25 -8.83 -2.92
CA CYS A 102 7.09 -9.93 -3.84
C CYS A 102 8.43 -10.64 -4.03
N ALA A 103 8.44 -11.97 -3.89
CA ALA A 103 9.61 -12.78 -4.18
C ALA A 103 9.20 -14.09 -4.84
N VAL A 104 10.07 -14.62 -5.68
CA VAL A 104 9.90 -15.91 -6.33
C VAL A 104 9.68 -17.01 -5.30
N GLY A 105 8.67 -17.83 -5.50
CA GLY A 105 8.32 -18.93 -4.59
C GLY A 105 7.55 -18.54 -3.34
N SER A 106 7.18 -17.26 -3.17
CA SER A 106 6.37 -16.78 -2.05
C SER A 106 5.11 -16.06 -2.52
N VAL A 107 4.08 -16.06 -1.67
CA VAL A 107 2.85 -15.31 -1.95
C VAL A 107 3.14 -13.82 -1.78
N PRO A 108 2.90 -12.97 -2.79
CA PRO A 108 3.10 -11.55 -2.67
C PRO A 108 2.25 -10.95 -1.55
N LYS A 109 2.83 -10.02 -0.78
CA LYS A 109 2.18 -9.36 0.36
C LYS A 109 2.02 -7.88 0.10
N VAL A 110 0.86 -7.35 0.49
CA VAL A 110 0.52 -5.93 0.40
C VAL A 110 0.22 -5.40 1.79
N ASN A 111 0.72 -4.19 2.07
CA ASN A 111 0.26 -3.41 3.22
C ASN A 111 -0.24 -2.05 2.69
N ALA A 112 -1.44 -1.69 3.10
CA ALA A 112 -2.04 -0.40 2.78
C ALA A 112 -2.44 0.32 4.06
N SER A 113 -2.28 1.64 4.08
CA SER A 113 -2.69 2.51 5.17
C SER A 113 -3.56 3.62 4.62
N ILE A 114 -4.74 3.77 5.19
CA ILE A 114 -5.78 4.71 4.76
C ILE A 114 -6.12 5.60 5.94
N SER A 115 -6.00 6.92 5.77
CA SER A 115 -6.52 7.91 6.72
C SER A 115 -7.97 8.23 6.40
N ILE A 116 -8.82 8.25 7.43
CA ILE A 116 -10.26 8.48 7.31
C ILE A 116 -10.58 9.82 7.98
N PHE A 117 -11.16 10.74 7.21
CA PHE A 117 -11.40 12.13 7.62
C PHE A 117 -12.89 12.46 7.76
N ASP A 118 -13.74 11.48 7.92
CA ASP A 118 -15.17 11.63 8.22
C ASP A 118 -15.58 10.80 9.44
N GLU A 119 -16.86 10.91 9.80
CA GLU A 119 -17.44 10.04 10.82
C GLU A 119 -17.60 8.63 10.22
N MET A 120 -17.28 7.62 11.02
CA MET A 120 -17.56 6.24 10.67
C MET A 120 -18.94 5.89 11.23
N ASP A 121 -19.87 5.57 10.36
CA ASP A 121 -21.23 5.24 10.72
C ASP A 121 -21.61 3.84 10.23
N SER A 122 -22.42 3.17 11.04
CA SER A 122 -23.03 1.89 10.67
C SER A 122 -24.13 2.03 9.60
N SER A 123 -24.61 3.24 9.34
CA SER A 123 -25.69 3.52 8.38
C SER A 123 -25.19 3.82 6.96
N ASN A 124 -23.90 4.07 6.76
CA ASN A 124 -23.35 4.47 5.45
C ASN A 124 -23.07 3.28 4.51
N GLU A 125 -23.96 2.31 4.47
CA GLU A 125 -23.61 1.02 3.92
C GLU A 125 -24.35 0.60 2.69
N THR A 126 -23.57 0.20 1.71
CA THR A 126 -23.98 -0.86 0.81
C THR A 126 -23.07 -2.05 1.05
N ILE A 127 -23.51 -3.00 1.85
CA ILE A 127 -22.84 -4.29 1.98
C ILE A 127 -22.93 -4.93 0.60
N GLY A 128 -21.84 -4.88 -0.14
CA GLY A 128 -21.70 -5.72 -1.34
C GLY A 128 -21.77 -7.19 -0.91
N ASP A 129 -22.36 -8.03 -1.74
CA ASP A 129 -22.41 -9.47 -1.49
C ASP A 129 -21.00 -9.98 -1.16
N PHE A 130 -20.82 -10.45 0.07
CA PHE A 130 -19.63 -11.18 0.48
C PHE A 130 -19.66 -12.59 -0.09
N SER A 131 -19.77 -12.71 -1.41
CA SER A 131 -19.61 -14.02 -2.04
C SER A 131 -18.17 -14.42 -1.83
N SER A 132 -17.96 -15.49 -1.08
CA SER A 132 -16.67 -16.16 -0.92
C SER A 132 -16.27 -16.77 -2.26
N ASN A 133 -15.76 -15.94 -3.17
CA ASN A 133 -15.08 -16.46 -4.35
C ASN A 133 -13.87 -17.22 -3.83
N GLU A 134 -13.71 -18.45 -4.28
CA GLU A 134 -12.49 -19.22 -4.01
C GLU A 134 -11.28 -18.35 -4.36
N VAL A 135 -10.50 -18.06 -3.34
CA VAL A 135 -9.30 -17.25 -3.49
C VAL A 135 -8.21 -18.15 -4.07
N VAL A 136 -7.94 -18.04 -5.35
CA VAL A 136 -6.81 -18.73 -5.97
C VAL A 136 -5.54 -17.97 -5.64
N ILE A 137 -4.71 -18.54 -4.77
CA ILE A 137 -3.41 -17.98 -4.42
C ILE A 137 -2.44 -18.27 -5.56
N ASN A 138 -1.93 -17.22 -6.21
CA ASN A 138 -0.90 -17.30 -7.22
C ASN A 138 0.47 -17.02 -6.60
N ILE A 139 1.41 -17.95 -6.77
CA ILE A 139 2.79 -17.81 -6.34
C ILE A 139 3.64 -17.56 -7.58
N PRO A 140 4.34 -16.43 -7.70
CA PRO A 140 5.23 -16.17 -8.81
C PRO A 140 6.36 -17.19 -8.87
N SER A 141 6.63 -17.70 -10.06
CA SER A 141 7.79 -18.56 -10.34
C SER A 141 8.94 -17.73 -10.90
N GLN A 142 10.09 -18.35 -11.07
CA GLN A 142 11.20 -17.71 -11.78
C GLN A 142 10.74 -17.33 -13.22
N GLY A 143 11.01 -16.08 -13.60
CA GLY A 143 10.55 -15.51 -14.87
C GLY A 143 9.16 -14.89 -14.84
N SER A 144 8.37 -15.07 -13.76
CA SER A 144 7.06 -14.45 -13.58
C SER A 144 7.11 -13.03 -13.02
N ILE A 145 8.27 -12.57 -12.56
CA ILE A 145 8.49 -11.21 -12.14
C ILE A 145 9.44 -10.57 -13.13
N SER A 146 9.02 -9.47 -13.74
CA SER A 146 9.86 -8.70 -14.65
C SER A 146 10.01 -7.26 -14.20
N ILE A 147 11.15 -6.69 -14.54
CA ILE A 147 11.43 -5.25 -14.39
C ILE A 147 11.74 -4.68 -15.75
N THR A 148 11.13 -3.56 -16.08
CA THR A 148 11.45 -2.76 -17.25
C THR A 148 11.96 -1.40 -16.81
N CYS A 149 13.14 -1.02 -17.29
CA CYS A 149 13.72 0.28 -17.03
C CYS A 149 14.12 0.91 -18.37
N ASP A 150 13.46 1.98 -18.77
CA ASP A 150 13.77 2.76 -19.99
C ASP A 150 13.84 1.88 -21.27
N GLY A 151 12.93 0.92 -21.39
CA GLY A 151 12.89 0.00 -22.53
C GLY A 151 13.78 -1.24 -22.42
N SER A 152 14.64 -1.31 -21.41
CA SER A 152 15.40 -2.51 -21.07
C SER A 152 14.57 -3.38 -20.12
N ASN A 153 14.51 -4.67 -20.37
CA ASN A 153 13.70 -5.63 -19.60
C ASN A 153 14.56 -6.76 -19.03
N SER A 154 14.23 -7.19 -17.81
CA SER A 154 14.77 -8.41 -17.22
C SER A 154 13.66 -9.19 -16.52
N ASN A 155 13.60 -10.49 -16.79
CA ASN A 155 12.74 -11.45 -16.11
C ASN A 155 13.50 -12.32 -15.09
N ARG A 156 14.73 -11.92 -14.74
CA ARG A 156 15.57 -12.59 -13.74
C ARG A 156 15.40 -12.02 -12.34
N VAL A 157 14.30 -11.35 -12.10
CA VAL A 157 13.98 -10.78 -10.78
C VAL A 157 13.70 -11.92 -9.79
N ILE A 158 14.46 -11.93 -8.70
CA ILE A 158 14.28 -12.87 -7.58
C ILE A 158 13.22 -12.34 -6.62
N GLY A 159 13.20 -11.02 -6.43
CA GLY A 159 12.23 -10.36 -5.58
C GLY A 159 12.36 -8.85 -5.63
N PHE A 160 11.32 -8.18 -5.16
CA PHE A 160 11.31 -6.73 -5.01
C PHE A 160 10.43 -6.29 -3.84
N ASP A 161 10.78 -5.14 -3.29
CA ASP A 161 9.98 -4.35 -2.37
C ASP A 161 9.61 -3.05 -3.08
N TYR A 162 8.34 -2.72 -3.13
CA TYR A 162 7.82 -1.48 -3.72
C TYR A 162 7.00 -0.72 -2.71
N SER A 163 7.13 0.59 -2.66
CA SER A 163 6.29 1.41 -1.81
C SER A 163 5.91 2.75 -2.43
N ILE A 164 4.72 3.21 -2.06
CA ILE A 164 4.19 4.55 -2.34
C ILE A 164 3.85 5.20 -1.02
N LYS A 165 4.18 6.48 -0.88
CA LYS A 165 3.76 7.31 0.24
C LYS A 165 3.13 8.59 -0.27
N ALA A 166 1.92 8.89 0.22
CA ALA A 166 1.14 10.05 -0.12
C ALA A 166 0.90 10.89 1.13
N ASN A 167 1.47 12.09 1.17
CA ASN A 167 1.25 12.99 2.29
C ASN A 167 -0.09 13.70 2.12
N ARG A 168 -0.94 13.68 3.15
CA ARG A 168 -2.29 14.26 3.13
C ARG A 168 -2.41 15.41 4.11
N LYS A 169 -3.08 16.47 3.69
CA LYS A 169 -3.37 17.63 4.53
C LYS A 169 -4.88 17.87 4.58
N PRO A 170 -5.53 17.50 5.70
CA PRO A 170 -6.95 17.75 5.86
C PRO A 170 -7.22 19.21 6.25
N HIS A 171 -8.31 19.75 5.75
CA HIS A 171 -8.83 21.08 6.10
C HIS A 171 -10.18 20.92 6.81
N PHE A 172 -10.28 21.40 8.03
CA PHE A 172 -11.48 21.31 8.86
C PHE A 172 -12.13 22.69 9.03
N SER A 173 -13.47 22.71 9.11
CA SER A 173 -14.18 23.90 9.61
C SER A 173 -14.27 23.89 11.13
N ILE A 174 -14.50 25.06 11.70
CA ILE A 174 -14.70 25.19 13.15
C ILE A 174 -15.96 24.42 13.54
N GLY A 175 -15.81 23.49 14.48
CA GLY A 175 -16.91 22.65 15.00
C GLY A 175 -17.25 21.42 14.16
N SER A 176 -16.51 21.11 13.10
CA SER A 176 -16.66 19.89 12.33
C SER A 176 -15.60 18.86 12.73
N GLU A 177 -16.02 17.62 12.91
CA GLU A 177 -15.11 16.47 13.07
C GLU A 177 -14.68 15.89 11.71
N ALA A 178 -15.47 16.12 10.66
CA ALA A 178 -15.15 15.72 9.30
C ALA A 178 -14.37 16.81 8.56
N ALA A 179 -13.39 16.43 7.76
CA ALA A 179 -12.67 17.36 6.90
C ALA A 179 -13.57 17.82 5.75
N ILE A 180 -13.54 19.13 5.46
CA ILE A 180 -14.23 19.72 4.31
C ILE A 180 -13.53 19.31 3.01
N SER A 181 -12.21 19.27 3.04
CA SER A 181 -11.36 18.85 1.92
C SER A 181 -10.06 18.26 2.42
N VAL A 182 -9.46 17.40 1.61
CA VAL A 182 -8.15 16.79 1.87
C VAL A 182 -7.28 17.03 0.66
N GLU A 183 -6.18 17.73 0.87
CA GLU A 183 -5.20 18.06 -0.15
C GLU A 183 -4.10 16.98 -0.18
N LEU A 184 -3.73 16.54 -1.38
CA LEU A 184 -2.52 15.79 -1.58
C LEU A 184 -1.34 16.77 -1.57
N VAL A 185 -0.41 16.57 -0.63
CA VAL A 185 0.80 17.40 -0.57
C VAL A 185 1.88 16.75 -1.44
N PRO A 186 2.19 17.35 -2.60
CA PRO A 186 3.21 16.79 -3.48
C PRO A 186 4.61 16.87 -2.85
N PRO A 187 5.55 16.02 -3.28
CA PRO A 187 5.38 14.95 -4.26
C PRO A 187 4.80 13.67 -3.65
N LEU A 188 4.20 12.82 -4.50
CA LEU A 188 4.06 11.40 -4.19
C LEU A 188 5.46 10.78 -4.17
N GLU A 189 5.78 10.09 -3.09
CA GLU A 189 7.08 9.43 -2.93
C GLU A 189 6.96 7.95 -3.32
N PHE A 190 7.82 7.51 -4.21
CA PHE A 190 7.93 6.11 -4.63
C PHE A 190 9.29 5.58 -4.25
N SER A 191 9.35 4.32 -3.83
CA SER A 191 10.62 3.62 -3.68
C SER A 191 10.50 2.16 -4.10
N ALA A 192 11.59 1.60 -4.62
CA ALA A 192 11.71 0.17 -4.82
C ALA A 192 13.11 -0.33 -4.56
N GLN A 193 13.18 -1.53 -3.99
CA GLN A 193 14.40 -2.34 -3.91
C GLN A 193 14.19 -3.59 -4.75
N VAL A 194 15.13 -3.91 -5.61
CA VAL A 194 15.01 -5.04 -6.55
C VAL A 194 16.23 -5.90 -6.46
N GLN A 195 16.03 -7.21 -6.51
CA GLN A 195 17.06 -8.21 -6.57
C GLN A 195 16.96 -8.96 -7.90
N ILE A 196 18.05 -8.94 -8.68
CA ILE A 196 18.11 -9.56 -10.00
C ILE A 196 19.23 -10.58 -9.99
N GLU A 197 18.96 -11.79 -10.43
CA GLU A 197 19.99 -12.80 -10.66
C GLU A 197 20.81 -12.42 -11.89
N VAL A 198 22.14 -12.33 -11.74
CA VAL A 198 23.06 -12.01 -12.83
C VAL A 198 23.54 -13.30 -13.45
N ASP A 199 23.30 -13.48 -14.74
CA ASP A 199 23.87 -14.55 -15.54
C ASP A 199 24.83 -14.03 -16.61
N GLU A 200 25.43 -14.92 -17.38
CA GLU A 200 26.40 -14.56 -18.43
C GLU A 200 25.80 -13.68 -19.55
N THR A 201 24.47 -13.59 -19.63
CA THR A 201 23.77 -12.81 -20.66
C THR A 201 23.49 -11.37 -20.23
N VAL A 202 23.47 -11.10 -18.92
CA VAL A 202 23.21 -9.76 -18.34
C VAL A 202 24.34 -8.76 -18.59
N PRO A 203 25.63 -9.11 -18.65
CA PRO A 203 26.70 -8.13 -18.81
C PRO A 203 26.67 -7.36 -20.13
N ASN A 204 26.00 -7.87 -21.14
CA ASN A 204 26.18 -7.33 -22.49
C ASN A 204 25.07 -6.39 -22.98
N ASN A 205 23.90 -6.28 -22.33
CA ASN A 205 22.82 -5.62 -23.07
C ASN A 205 21.87 -4.70 -22.38
N SER A 206 21.65 -4.65 -21.08
CA SER A 206 20.40 -3.98 -20.74
C SER A 206 20.45 -3.01 -19.59
N PHE A 207 21.25 -3.26 -18.61
CA PHE A 207 21.27 -2.40 -17.44
C PHE A 207 22.62 -1.71 -17.34
N ASN A 208 22.86 -0.71 -18.22
CA ASN A 208 23.99 0.19 -18.06
C ASN A 208 23.62 1.26 -17.03
N PHE A 209 23.51 0.81 -15.77
CA PHE A 209 23.06 1.61 -14.63
C PHE A 209 23.98 2.79 -14.33
N LEU A 210 25.23 2.69 -14.75
CA LEU A 210 26.23 3.71 -14.45
C LEU A 210 26.11 4.97 -15.32
N SER A 211 25.52 4.89 -16.51
CA SER A 211 25.58 5.96 -17.49
C SER A 211 24.41 6.94 -17.47
N ASN A 212 23.24 6.57 -16.96
CA ASN A 212 22.09 7.45 -16.94
C ASN A 212 21.14 7.05 -15.79
N ARG A 213 21.25 7.72 -14.66
CA ARG A 213 20.61 7.31 -13.39
C ARG A 213 19.32 8.04 -13.06
N GLU A 214 18.99 9.12 -13.77
CA GLU A 214 17.92 10.05 -13.39
C GLU A 214 16.77 10.03 -14.38
N ASN A 215 15.58 10.35 -13.88
CA ASN A 215 14.35 10.55 -14.68
C ASN A 215 13.95 9.34 -15.54
N LYS A 216 14.09 8.15 -15.00
CA LYS A 216 13.69 6.91 -15.66
C LYS A 216 12.25 6.55 -15.32
N THR A 217 11.60 5.77 -16.17
CA THR A 217 10.40 5.05 -15.80
C THR A 217 10.78 3.62 -15.49
N VAL A 218 10.50 3.19 -14.27
CA VAL A 218 10.73 1.81 -13.83
C VAL A 218 9.39 1.15 -13.62
N SER A 219 9.16 0.03 -14.29
CA SER A 219 7.93 -0.76 -14.16
C SER A 219 8.25 -2.17 -13.71
N PHE A 220 7.37 -2.71 -12.88
CA PHE A 220 7.39 -4.09 -12.43
C PHE A 220 6.11 -4.76 -12.87
N ASP A 221 6.22 -5.91 -13.48
CA ASP A 221 5.07 -6.75 -13.83
C ASP A 221 5.19 -8.07 -13.07
N VAL A 222 4.11 -8.45 -12.42
CA VAL A 222 4.03 -9.68 -11.63
C VAL A 222 2.96 -10.58 -12.24
N ASP A 223 3.39 -11.72 -12.75
CA ASP A 223 2.53 -12.71 -13.32
C ASP A 223 2.35 -13.92 -12.40
N GLY A 224 1.18 -14.50 -12.40
CA GLY A 224 0.92 -15.79 -11.77
C GLY A 224 1.59 -16.92 -12.56
N ARG A 225 1.73 -18.08 -11.90
CA ARG A 225 2.33 -19.28 -12.51
C ARG A 225 1.66 -19.72 -13.81
N ASN A 226 0.40 -19.38 -14.02
CA ASN A 226 -0.40 -19.67 -15.22
C ASN A 226 -0.36 -18.55 -16.26
N GLY A 227 0.51 -17.55 -16.10
CA GLY A 227 0.62 -16.38 -16.99
C GLY A 227 -0.51 -15.36 -16.83
N GLN A 228 -1.24 -15.41 -15.72
CA GLN A 228 -2.24 -14.40 -15.40
C GLN A 228 -1.56 -13.20 -14.76
N ASP A 229 -1.80 -12.00 -15.28
CA ASP A 229 -1.34 -10.75 -14.68
C ASP A 229 -1.89 -10.62 -13.26
N ILE A 230 -1.01 -10.50 -12.27
CA ILE A 230 -1.37 -10.23 -10.88
C ILE A 230 -1.35 -8.73 -10.63
N GLN A 231 -0.26 -8.04 -10.97
CA GLN A 231 -0.10 -6.63 -10.69
C GLN A 231 0.98 -6.00 -11.57
N ALA A 232 0.68 -4.82 -12.09
CA ALA A 232 1.66 -3.91 -12.66
C ALA A 232 1.90 -2.73 -11.72
N LEU A 233 3.17 -2.37 -11.50
CA LEU A 233 3.61 -1.28 -10.64
C LEU A 233 4.57 -0.38 -11.42
N THR A 234 4.48 0.93 -11.21
CA THR A 234 5.34 1.88 -11.93
C THR A 234 5.89 2.94 -10.98
N ILE A 235 7.16 3.26 -11.15
CA ILE A 235 7.83 4.40 -10.52
C ILE A 235 8.10 5.44 -11.59
N PRO A 236 7.38 6.55 -11.59
CA PRO A 236 7.65 7.66 -12.50
C PRO A 236 8.88 8.45 -12.02
N ASN A 237 9.60 9.05 -12.94
CA ASN A 237 10.78 9.89 -12.64
C ASN A 237 11.75 9.22 -11.65
N ALA A 238 12.00 7.93 -11.85
CA ALA A 238 12.82 7.13 -10.97
C ALA A 238 14.31 7.52 -11.09
N THR A 239 14.97 7.57 -9.95
CA THR A 239 16.42 7.76 -9.84
C THR A 239 17.02 6.54 -9.16
N LEU A 240 18.05 5.96 -9.74
CA LEU A 240 18.83 4.89 -9.11
C LEU A 240 19.74 5.48 -8.02
N VAL A 241 19.42 5.17 -6.77
CA VAL A 241 20.16 5.71 -5.60
C VAL A 241 21.36 4.87 -5.25
N SER A 242 21.21 3.56 -5.31
CA SER A 242 22.29 2.63 -5.01
C SER A 242 22.21 1.36 -5.84
N GLU A 243 23.38 0.81 -6.10
CA GLU A 243 23.60 -0.45 -6.81
C GLU A 243 24.66 -1.24 -6.08
N SER A 244 24.47 -2.53 -5.91
CA SER A 244 25.48 -3.43 -5.37
C SER A 244 25.36 -4.81 -6.00
N ILE A 245 26.49 -5.46 -6.22
CA ILE A 245 26.57 -6.84 -6.70
C ILE A 245 27.17 -7.68 -5.58
N SER A 246 26.50 -8.78 -5.25
CA SER A 246 26.98 -9.78 -4.32
C SER A 246 27.09 -11.12 -5.04
N ALA A 247 28.17 -11.85 -4.80
CA ALA A 247 28.39 -13.19 -5.30
C ALA A 247 28.88 -14.09 -4.17
N SER A 248 28.47 -15.36 -4.19
CA SER A 248 28.95 -16.39 -3.26
C SER A 248 29.49 -17.58 -4.03
N ASP A 249 30.39 -18.34 -3.40
CA ASP A 249 31.10 -19.49 -4.04
C ASP A 249 30.17 -20.58 -4.59
N ASN A 250 28.95 -20.67 -4.08
CA ASN A 250 27.97 -21.70 -4.45
C ASN A 250 26.64 -21.12 -4.99
N GLY A 251 26.60 -19.86 -5.39
CA GLY A 251 25.37 -19.21 -5.85
C GLY A 251 25.59 -18.28 -7.03
N SER A 252 24.48 -17.94 -7.70
CA SER A 252 24.49 -16.90 -8.73
C SER A 252 24.83 -15.54 -8.12
N ALA A 253 25.46 -14.68 -8.92
CA ALA A 253 25.64 -13.29 -8.52
C ALA A 253 24.28 -12.58 -8.49
N ILE A 254 24.05 -11.75 -7.47
CA ILE A 254 22.81 -11.00 -7.27
C ILE A 254 23.13 -9.51 -7.38
N LEU A 255 22.42 -8.85 -8.26
CA LEU A 255 22.42 -7.40 -8.42
C LEU A 255 21.27 -6.82 -7.57
N ASN A 256 21.58 -5.93 -6.63
CA ASN A 256 20.60 -5.20 -5.83
C ASN A 256 20.54 -3.77 -6.32
N LEU A 257 19.33 -3.28 -6.60
CA LEU A 257 19.08 -1.94 -7.11
C LEU A 257 18.07 -1.25 -6.19
N ASN A 258 18.35 0.02 -5.83
CA ASN A 258 17.44 0.85 -5.07
C ASN A 258 17.04 2.05 -5.90
N TYR A 259 15.75 2.20 -6.12
CA TYR A 259 15.15 3.32 -6.83
C TYR A 259 14.32 4.18 -5.90
N ILE A 260 14.36 5.49 -6.12
CA ILE A 260 13.39 6.44 -5.60
C ILE A 260 12.77 7.18 -6.77
N GLY A 261 11.52 7.58 -6.64
CA GLY A 261 10.83 8.36 -7.67
C GLY A 261 9.81 9.31 -7.04
N HIS A 262 9.40 10.28 -7.83
CA HIS A 262 8.43 11.28 -7.43
C HIS A 262 7.36 11.45 -8.51
N GLY A 263 6.09 11.50 -8.08
CA GLY A 263 4.93 11.72 -8.93
C GLY A 263 4.12 12.93 -8.47
N PHE A 264 3.14 13.32 -9.30
CA PHE A 264 2.17 14.36 -9.01
C PHE A 264 0.75 13.79 -8.97
#